data_e2a556461134997e948ce620a668d24a
#
_entry.id   e2a556461134997e948ce620a668d24a
#
_cell.length_a   1.000
_cell.length_b   1.000
_cell.length_c   1.000
_cell.angle_alpha   90.00
_cell.angle_beta   90.00
_cell.angle_gamma   90.00
#
_symmetry.space_group_name_H-M   'P 1'
#
loop_
_entity.id
_entity.type
_entity.pdbx_description
1 polymer ?
#
loop_
_entity_poly.entity_id
_entity_poly.type
_entity_poly.pdbx_seq_one_letter_code
_entity_poly.pdbx_strand_id
1 'polypeptide(L)'
;KKSGVLGRQFMINIIANLNLASPDTNYNLDGQANLTAQQTFDLYHNSIGVKIDKAYNQLMNELGYAGLEKAIKENKGIDKARLTFLQNLRGIISQEATERELPENYMQALTIEKDNQGNWQFMMPLSFPNYKRKFESIIMGILKKRVIRQNVNGGSAKQIAELGGHITSQDAGLTELKFVRYEDGRIKKAEVAIRADIAAQYGFKPGDDLSQIPEELRTIIGYRIPNQSKNSDIPLVIKYVLPDNYDQAIVVPGGITTQQGSDFDIDTLYLLMPHTKLNEETGRPEKVKVPYDKLFDENGKLDMQELNKLTPKEVDNILVDVSEAILTSPVHFKEVVTP
;
A
#
# COMPACT_ATOMS: atom_id res chain seq x y z
N LYS A 1 -0.75 -12.78 5.36
CA LYS A 1 -1.53 -11.76 4.63
C LYS A 1 -0.62 -11.06 3.64
N LYS A 2 -0.89 -11.19 2.35
CA LYS A 2 -0.20 -10.41 1.33
C LYS A 2 -0.89 -9.04 1.30
N SER A 3 -0.24 -8.00 1.76
CA SER A 3 -0.68 -6.61 1.63
C SER A 3 -0.26 -6.06 0.27
N GLY A 4 -1.05 -5.14 -0.30
CA GLY A 4 -0.65 -4.38 -1.47
C GLY A 4 0.56 -3.50 -1.14
N VAL A 5 1.54 -3.49 -2.01
CA VAL A 5 2.73 -2.62 -1.84
C VAL A 5 2.42 -1.27 -2.47
N LEU A 6 2.55 -0.19 -1.72
CA LEU A 6 2.49 1.15 -2.31
C LEU A 6 3.81 1.41 -3.08
N GLY A 7 3.78 1.14 -4.38
CA GLY A 7 4.96 1.22 -5.25
C GLY A 7 5.45 2.67 -5.39
N ARG A 8 6.78 2.89 -5.31
CA ARG A 8 7.36 4.23 -5.43
C ARG A 8 6.95 4.92 -6.74
N GLN A 9 7.00 4.21 -7.87
CA GLN A 9 6.66 4.80 -9.15
C GLN A 9 5.17 5.13 -9.25
N PHE A 10 4.30 4.28 -8.68
CA PHE A 10 2.88 4.56 -8.55
C PHE A 10 2.63 5.86 -7.78
N MET A 11 3.24 6.03 -6.60
CA MET A 11 3.13 7.28 -5.83
C MET A 11 3.61 8.50 -6.61
N ILE A 12 4.73 8.37 -7.34
CA ILE A 12 5.26 9.44 -8.18
C ILE A 12 4.27 9.80 -9.28
N ASN A 13 3.64 8.82 -9.92
CA ASN A 13 2.63 9.06 -10.95
C ASN A 13 1.42 9.81 -10.41
N ILE A 14 0.90 9.40 -9.26
CA ILE A 14 -0.23 10.10 -8.60
C ILE A 14 0.15 11.54 -8.28
N ILE A 15 1.30 11.78 -7.65
CA ILE A 15 1.79 13.12 -7.32
C ILE A 15 2.02 13.97 -8.58
N ALA A 16 2.61 13.38 -9.63
CA ALA A 16 2.84 14.09 -10.88
C ALA A 16 1.53 14.54 -11.54
N ASN A 17 0.49 13.71 -11.52
CA ASN A 17 -0.82 14.10 -12.03
C ASN A 17 -1.43 15.25 -11.25
N LEU A 18 -1.30 15.27 -9.93
CA LEU A 18 -1.78 16.37 -9.10
C LEU A 18 -1.03 17.67 -9.38
N ASN A 19 0.29 17.60 -9.56
CA ASN A 19 1.11 18.78 -9.86
C ASN A 19 0.87 19.37 -11.28
N LEU A 20 0.40 18.54 -12.22
CA LEU A 20 0.07 18.96 -13.58
C LEU A 20 -1.37 19.44 -13.73
N ALA A 21 -2.22 19.17 -12.72
CA ALA A 21 -3.61 19.58 -12.77
C ALA A 21 -3.76 21.09 -12.74
N SER A 22 -4.76 21.61 -13.46
CA SER A 22 -5.14 23.01 -13.37
C SER A 22 -5.59 23.35 -11.94
N PRO A 23 -5.33 24.58 -11.45
CA PRO A 23 -5.82 25.04 -10.14
C PRO A 23 -7.32 24.88 -9.95
N ASP A 24 -8.09 24.94 -11.03
CA ASP A 24 -9.55 24.79 -11.01
C ASP A 24 -10.02 23.34 -11.01
N THR A 25 -9.08 22.38 -11.08
CA THR A 25 -9.42 20.94 -11.06
C THR A 25 -9.83 20.54 -9.67
N ASN A 26 -10.99 19.91 -9.55
CA ASN A 26 -11.48 19.32 -8.32
C ASN A 26 -11.58 17.80 -8.47
N TYR A 27 -11.26 17.12 -7.39
CA TYR A 27 -11.34 15.67 -7.28
C TYR A 27 -12.42 15.28 -6.27
N ASN A 28 -13.34 14.44 -6.69
CA ASN A 28 -14.37 13.91 -5.80
C ASN A 28 -13.84 12.62 -5.15
N LEU A 29 -13.66 12.66 -3.84
CA LEU A 29 -13.19 11.51 -3.07
C LEU A 29 -14.40 10.75 -2.52
N ASP A 30 -14.68 9.59 -3.09
CA ASP A 30 -15.68 8.63 -2.61
C ASP A 30 -17.11 9.23 -2.48
N GLY A 31 -17.43 10.25 -3.29
CA GLY A 31 -18.71 10.97 -3.17
C GLY A 31 -18.87 11.82 -1.89
N GLN A 32 -17.86 11.88 -1.03
CA GLN A 32 -17.95 12.52 0.29
C GLN A 32 -17.25 13.89 0.34
N ALA A 33 -16.19 14.09 -0.42
CA ALA A 33 -15.45 15.35 -0.43
C ALA A 33 -15.09 15.75 -1.85
N ASN A 34 -15.22 17.05 -2.13
CA ASN A 34 -14.79 17.65 -3.39
C ASN A 34 -13.62 18.60 -3.09
N LEU A 35 -12.40 18.15 -3.39
CA LEU A 35 -11.17 18.81 -3.03
C LEU A 35 -10.45 19.38 -4.25
N THR A 36 -9.85 20.57 -4.12
CA THR A 36 -8.97 21.12 -5.16
C THR A 36 -7.74 20.23 -5.36
N ALA A 37 -7.04 20.39 -6.48
CA ALA A 37 -5.80 19.65 -6.75
C ALA A 37 -4.77 19.84 -5.63
N GLN A 38 -4.62 21.08 -5.09
CA GLN A 38 -3.70 21.35 -3.98
C GLN A 38 -4.11 20.65 -2.69
N GLN A 39 -5.40 20.71 -2.32
CA GLN A 39 -5.91 20.02 -1.13
C GLN A 39 -5.73 18.51 -1.24
N THR A 40 -5.98 17.95 -2.41
CA THR A 40 -5.80 16.53 -2.69
C THR A 40 -4.33 16.13 -2.62
N PHE A 41 -3.43 16.97 -3.14
CA PHE A 41 -1.98 16.78 -3.01
C PHE A 41 -1.54 16.78 -1.55
N ASP A 42 -1.94 17.80 -0.79
CA ASP A 42 -1.58 17.94 0.62
C ASP A 42 -2.09 16.75 1.43
N LEU A 43 -3.32 16.32 1.18
CA LEU A 43 -3.91 15.15 1.83
C LEU A 43 -3.14 13.86 1.50
N TYR A 44 -2.86 13.60 0.23
CA TYR A 44 -2.14 12.40 -0.21
C TYR A 44 -0.72 12.34 0.34
N HIS A 45 0.03 13.44 0.18
CA HIS A 45 1.42 13.54 0.63
C HIS A 45 1.55 13.38 2.14
N ASN A 46 0.72 14.10 2.92
CA ASN A 46 0.76 14.03 4.38
C ASN A 46 0.23 12.70 4.92
N SER A 47 -0.71 12.05 4.23
CA SER A 47 -1.15 10.69 4.59
C SER A 47 -0.02 9.66 4.49
N ILE A 48 0.83 9.77 3.46
CA ILE A 48 2.04 8.95 3.35
C ILE A 48 3.00 9.27 4.51
N GLY A 49 3.19 10.55 4.83
CA GLY A 49 4.00 11.01 5.97
C GLY A 49 3.54 10.39 7.28
N VAL A 50 2.24 10.48 7.59
CA VAL A 50 1.63 9.88 8.79
C VAL A 50 1.87 8.37 8.88
N LYS A 51 1.80 7.64 7.76
CA LYS A 51 2.12 6.21 7.75
C LYS A 51 3.58 5.94 8.08
N ILE A 52 4.49 6.70 7.48
CA ILE A 52 5.93 6.58 7.72
C ILE A 52 6.26 6.87 9.18
N ASP A 53 5.70 7.94 9.74
CA ASP A 53 5.92 8.34 11.13
C ASP A 53 5.39 7.28 12.11
N LYS A 54 4.19 6.74 11.86
CA LYS A 54 3.64 5.65 12.67
C LYS A 54 4.51 4.40 12.60
N ALA A 55 4.99 4.03 11.43
CA ALA A 55 5.87 2.87 11.24
C ALA A 55 7.24 3.09 11.92
N TYR A 56 7.80 4.30 11.85
CA TYR A 56 9.02 4.67 12.55
C TYR A 56 8.83 4.59 14.07
N ASN A 57 7.76 5.18 14.60
CA ASN A 57 7.48 5.16 16.02
C ASN A 57 7.23 3.73 16.52
N GLN A 58 6.59 2.88 15.73
CA GLN A 58 6.44 1.47 16.06
C GLN A 58 7.78 0.77 16.16
N LEU A 59 8.69 0.97 15.21
CA LEU A 59 10.04 0.41 15.25
C LEU A 59 10.83 0.92 16.45
N MET A 60 10.75 2.21 16.77
CA MET A 60 11.41 2.80 17.95
C MET A 60 10.86 2.22 19.26
N ASN A 61 9.54 1.99 19.34
CA ASN A 61 8.92 1.34 20.49
C ASN A 61 9.36 -0.12 20.62
N GLU A 62 9.41 -0.89 19.54
CA GLU A 62 9.92 -2.26 19.54
C GLU A 62 11.39 -2.34 20.00
N LEU A 63 12.19 -1.35 19.62
CA LEU A 63 13.58 -1.22 20.09
C LEU A 63 13.66 -0.85 21.58
N GLY A 64 12.58 -0.34 22.18
CA GLY A 64 12.61 0.18 23.55
C GLY A 64 13.34 1.53 23.66
N TYR A 65 13.48 2.27 22.53
CA TYR A 65 14.23 3.53 22.45
C TYR A 65 13.66 4.60 23.38
N ALA A 66 12.35 4.76 23.45
CA ALA A 66 11.70 5.73 24.36
C ALA A 66 12.04 5.47 25.83
N GLY A 67 12.10 4.20 26.24
CA GLY A 67 12.52 3.81 27.59
C GLY A 67 13.98 4.15 27.87
N LEU A 68 14.88 3.95 26.91
CA LEU A 68 16.29 4.31 27.01
C LEU A 68 16.46 5.84 27.07
N GLU A 69 15.78 6.59 26.21
CA GLU A 69 15.82 8.05 26.19
C GLU A 69 15.34 8.64 27.52
N LYS A 70 14.23 8.13 28.04
CA LYS A 70 13.72 8.52 29.36
C LYS A 70 14.70 8.20 30.49
N ALA A 71 15.28 7.01 30.49
CA ALA A 71 16.27 6.60 31.51
C ALA A 71 17.51 7.50 31.49
N ILE A 72 17.96 7.92 30.31
CA ILE A 72 19.09 8.86 30.14
C ILE A 72 18.71 10.25 30.67
N LYS A 73 17.55 10.79 30.31
CA LYS A 73 17.06 12.10 30.74
C LYS A 73 16.89 12.18 32.29
N GLU A 74 16.36 11.14 32.87
CA GLU A 74 16.11 11.06 34.31
C GLU A 74 17.33 10.56 35.09
N ASN A 75 18.40 10.19 34.43
CA ASN A 75 19.61 9.56 35.00
C ASN A 75 19.29 8.37 35.94
N LYS A 76 18.27 7.56 35.56
CA LYS A 76 17.75 6.46 36.37
C LYS A 76 17.48 5.21 35.53
N GLY A 77 18.02 4.07 35.98
CA GLY A 77 17.75 2.77 35.33
C GLY A 77 18.37 2.61 33.94
N ILE A 78 19.40 3.40 33.61
CA ILE A 78 20.06 3.43 32.28
C ILE A 78 20.57 2.05 31.89
N ASP A 79 21.19 1.33 32.82
CA ASP A 79 21.77 0.00 32.58
C ASP A 79 20.74 -1.01 32.06
N LYS A 80 19.58 -1.07 32.73
CA LYS A 80 18.48 -1.95 32.33
C LYS A 80 17.88 -1.55 30.99
N ALA A 81 17.65 -0.25 30.79
CA ALA A 81 17.10 0.27 29.54
C ALA A 81 18.04 0.05 28.37
N ARG A 82 19.35 0.25 28.56
CA ARG A 82 20.39 -0.01 27.53
C ARG A 82 20.44 -1.49 27.19
N LEU A 83 20.46 -2.38 28.16
CA LEU A 83 20.43 -3.83 27.92
C LEU A 83 19.21 -4.24 27.10
N THR A 84 18.02 -3.76 27.46
CA THR A 84 16.79 -4.04 26.73
C THR A 84 16.88 -3.55 25.29
N PHE A 85 17.35 -2.32 25.07
CA PHE A 85 17.55 -1.77 23.73
C PHE A 85 18.52 -2.61 22.89
N LEU A 86 19.66 -3.01 23.44
CA LEU A 86 20.65 -3.83 22.74
C LEU A 86 20.11 -5.23 22.42
N GLN A 87 19.35 -5.83 23.34
CA GLN A 87 18.70 -7.13 23.11
C GLN A 87 17.68 -7.06 21.97
N ASN A 88 16.83 -6.04 21.96
CA ASN A 88 15.83 -5.83 20.91
C ASN A 88 16.50 -5.54 19.56
N LEU A 89 17.51 -4.66 19.55
CA LEU A 89 18.27 -4.33 18.34
C LEU A 89 18.97 -5.57 17.77
N ARG A 90 19.60 -6.38 18.63
CA ARG A 90 20.21 -7.66 18.24
C ARG A 90 19.16 -8.58 17.63
N GLY A 91 17.98 -8.71 18.26
CA GLY A 91 16.89 -9.56 17.74
C GLY A 91 16.46 -9.15 16.34
N ILE A 92 16.26 -7.86 16.09
CA ILE A 92 15.85 -7.33 14.78
C ILE A 92 16.95 -7.53 13.73
N ILE A 93 18.21 -7.25 14.07
CA ILE A 93 19.35 -7.47 13.15
C ILE A 93 19.53 -8.96 12.86
N SER A 94 19.37 -9.83 13.87
CA SER A 94 19.51 -11.28 13.72
C SER A 94 18.49 -11.86 12.76
N GLN A 95 17.25 -11.43 12.85
CA GLN A 95 16.20 -11.85 11.93
C GLN A 95 16.55 -11.52 10.48
N GLU A 96 16.94 -10.28 10.22
CA GLU A 96 17.33 -9.84 8.88
C GLU A 96 18.63 -10.49 8.40
N ALA A 97 19.57 -10.76 9.32
CA ALA A 97 20.81 -11.45 9.02
C ALA A 97 20.58 -12.90 8.59
N THR A 98 19.64 -13.60 9.26
CA THR A 98 19.23 -14.96 8.89
C THR A 98 18.56 -14.98 7.52
N GLU A 99 17.66 -14.03 7.23
CA GLU A 99 17.02 -13.90 5.91
C GLU A 99 18.04 -13.65 4.77
N ARG A 100 19.21 -13.09 5.10
CA ARG A 100 20.31 -12.81 4.15
C ARG A 100 21.45 -13.83 4.19
N GLU A 101 21.28 -14.93 4.92
CA GLU A 101 22.27 -16.00 5.08
C GLU A 101 23.67 -15.48 5.47
N LEU A 102 23.74 -14.56 6.45
CA LEU A 102 25.01 -14.01 6.88
C LEU A 102 25.84 -15.02 7.65
N PRO A 103 27.18 -14.96 7.50
CA PRO A 103 28.10 -15.79 8.27
C PRO A 103 27.95 -15.58 9.78
N GLU A 104 28.17 -16.63 10.56
CA GLU A 104 27.97 -16.67 12.01
C GLU A 104 28.81 -15.61 12.78
N ASN A 105 29.99 -15.26 12.27
CA ASN A 105 30.85 -14.25 12.88
C ASN A 105 30.19 -12.87 13.01
N TYR A 106 29.23 -12.54 12.14
CA TYR A 106 28.44 -11.29 12.29
C TYR A 106 27.51 -11.37 13.50
N MET A 107 26.98 -12.55 13.80
CA MET A 107 26.12 -12.75 14.97
C MET A 107 26.94 -12.78 16.27
N GLN A 108 28.15 -13.32 16.23
CA GLN A 108 29.08 -13.27 17.35
C GLN A 108 29.49 -11.83 17.68
N ALA A 109 29.73 -10.98 16.67
CA ALA A 109 30.02 -9.55 16.87
C ALA A 109 28.92 -8.80 17.63
N LEU A 110 27.66 -9.27 17.55
CA LEU A 110 26.50 -8.73 18.28
C LEU A 110 26.29 -9.37 19.67
N THR A 111 27.24 -10.13 20.19
CA THR A 111 27.19 -10.59 21.57
C THR A 111 27.19 -9.39 22.51
N ILE A 112 26.28 -9.41 23.49
CA ILE A 112 26.12 -8.32 24.45
C ILE A 112 26.98 -8.62 25.68
N GLU A 113 27.84 -7.70 26.02
CA GLU A 113 28.76 -7.79 27.15
C GLU A 113 28.89 -6.46 27.89
N LYS A 114 29.55 -6.46 29.04
CA LYS A 114 29.88 -5.24 29.75
C LYS A 114 31.28 -4.78 29.38
N ASP A 115 31.41 -3.47 29.14
CA ASP A 115 32.70 -2.84 28.96
C ASP A 115 33.48 -2.74 30.30
N ASN A 116 34.71 -2.22 30.26
CA ASN A 116 35.54 -2.04 31.45
C ASN A 116 34.96 -1.04 32.47
N GLN A 117 33.96 -0.27 32.08
CA GLN A 117 33.21 0.68 32.92
C GLN A 117 31.90 0.11 33.46
N GLY A 118 31.59 -1.14 33.09
CA GLY A 118 30.39 -1.83 33.50
C GLY A 118 29.13 -1.52 32.63
N ASN A 119 29.29 -0.80 31.50
CA ASN A 119 28.16 -0.48 30.61
C ASN A 119 27.94 -1.60 29.64
N TRP A 120 26.66 -1.87 29.33
CA TRP A 120 26.28 -2.83 28.31
C TRP A 120 26.58 -2.32 26.90
N GLN A 121 27.23 -3.16 26.09
CA GLN A 121 27.56 -2.89 24.70
C GLN A 121 27.58 -4.17 23.86
N PHE A 122 27.67 -4.04 22.54
CA PHE A 122 28.05 -5.17 21.69
C PHE A 122 29.54 -5.43 21.79
N MET A 123 29.95 -6.69 21.73
CA MET A 123 31.34 -7.13 21.70
C MET A 123 32.16 -6.39 20.63
N MET A 124 31.54 -6.17 19.46
CA MET A 124 32.09 -5.32 18.41
C MET A 124 31.18 -4.13 18.14
N PRO A 125 31.68 -2.89 18.17
CA PRO A 125 30.89 -1.73 17.75
C PRO A 125 30.36 -1.88 16.33
N LEU A 126 29.11 -1.47 16.08
CA LEU A 126 28.51 -1.51 14.73
C LEU A 126 29.35 -0.70 13.71
N SER A 127 30.13 0.26 14.17
CA SER A 127 31.05 1.09 13.37
C SER A 127 32.42 0.44 13.12
N PHE A 128 32.68 -0.75 13.65
CA PHE A 128 33.95 -1.44 13.45
C PHE A 128 34.23 -1.69 11.95
N PRO A 129 35.38 -1.30 11.39
CA PRO A 129 35.60 -1.21 9.94
C PRO A 129 35.23 -2.47 9.16
N ASN A 130 35.55 -3.67 9.68
CA ASN A 130 35.28 -4.94 9.01
C ASN A 130 33.81 -5.31 8.95
N TYR A 131 32.96 -4.77 9.83
CA TYR A 131 31.54 -5.08 9.93
C TYR A 131 30.64 -3.91 9.51
N LYS A 132 31.16 -2.67 9.57
CA LYS A 132 30.42 -1.43 9.36
C LYS A 132 29.52 -1.43 8.14
N ARG A 133 30.09 -1.66 6.95
CA ARG A 133 29.35 -1.63 5.69
C ARG A 133 28.19 -2.63 5.67
N LYS A 134 28.41 -3.80 6.28
CA LYS A 134 27.40 -4.86 6.29
C LYS A 134 26.29 -4.52 7.27
N PHE A 135 26.60 -4.07 8.48
CA PHE A 135 25.60 -3.64 9.46
C PHE A 135 24.83 -2.42 8.98
N GLU A 136 25.48 -1.43 8.36
CA GLU A 136 24.80 -0.31 7.71
C GLU A 136 23.80 -0.81 6.64
N SER A 137 24.22 -1.72 5.78
CA SER A 137 23.33 -2.32 4.77
C SER A 137 22.13 -3.05 5.38
N ILE A 138 22.33 -3.77 6.49
CA ILE A 138 21.26 -4.45 7.21
C ILE A 138 20.28 -3.44 7.82
N ILE A 139 20.79 -2.46 8.56
CA ILE A 139 20.00 -1.42 9.21
C ILE A 139 19.20 -0.63 8.17
N MET A 140 19.86 -0.22 7.08
CA MET A 140 19.19 0.45 5.98
C MET A 140 18.12 -0.43 5.31
N GLY A 141 18.37 -1.74 5.21
CA GLY A 141 17.40 -2.71 4.75
C GLY A 141 16.18 -2.81 5.65
N ILE A 142 16.40 -2.87 6.96
CA ILE A 142 15.32 -2.87 7.98
C ILE A 142 14.49 -1.59 7.88
N LEU A 143 15.13 -0.42 7.86
CA LEU A 143 14.45 0.87 7.73
C LEU A 143 13.64 0.94 6.42
N LYS A 144 14.24 0.54 5.29
CA LYS A 144 13.55 0.52 4.01
C LYS A 144 12.35 -0.43 4.00
N LYS A 145 12.48 -1.62 4.58
CA LYS A 145 11.44 -2.66 4.62
C LYS A 145 10.32 -2.32 5.59
N ARG A 146 10.64 -1.79 6.78
CA ARG A 146 9.69 -1.61 7.89
C ARG A 146 9.13 -0.20 8.00
N VAL A 147 9.86 0.83 7.53
CA VAL A 147 9.48 2.24 7.69
C VAL A 147 9.16 2.91 6.37
N ILE A 148 10.07 2.81 5.38
CA ILE A 148 9.91 3.57 4.13
C ILE A 148 8.91 2.89 3.18
N ARG A 149 9.00 1.55 3.08
CA ARG A 149 8.14 0.78 2.19
C ARG A 149 6.77 0.58 2.84
N GLN A 150 5.84 1.43 2.47
CA GLN A 150 4.48 1.35 2.97
C GLN A 150 3.66 0.31 2.22
N ASN A 151 2.80 -0.37 2.96
CA ASN A 151 1.81 -1.28 2.42
C ASN A 151 0.43 -0.68 2.63
N VAL A 152 -0.45 -0.91 1.66
CA VAL A 152 -1.88 -0.57 1.70
C VAL A 152 -2.66 -1.87 1.61
N ASN A 153 -3.93 -1.87 1.98
CA ASN A 153 -4.77 -3.05 1.77
C ASN A 153 -4.78 -3.46 0.29
N GLY A 154 -4.69 -4.76 0.02
CA GLY A 154 -4.65 -5.27 -1.35
C GLY A 154 -3.87 -6.57 -1.47
N GLY A 155 -3.24 -6.75 -2.60
CA GLY A 155 -2.50 -7.97 -2.88
C GLY A 155 -1.73 -7.90 -4.19
N SER A 156 -1.41 -9.07 -4.72
CA SER A 156 -0.88 -9.22 -6.08
C SER A 156 -1.47 -10.46 -6.72
N ALA A 157 -1.68 -10.41 -8.03
CA ALA A 157 -2.22 -11.52 -8.80
C ALA A 157 -1.48 -11.64 -10.13
N LYS A 158 -1.46 -12.84 -10.69
CA LYS A 158 -0.94 -13.10 -12.04
C LYS A 158 -1.98 -12.66 -13.05
N GLN A 159 -1.64 -11.71 -13.89
CA GLN A 159 -2.53 -11.19 -14.91
C GLN A 159 -2.70 -12.20 -16.04
N ILE A 160 -3.94 -12.52 -16.34
CA ILE A 160 -4.32 -13.35 -17.48
C ILE A 160 -5.28 -12.52 -18.33
N ALA A 161 -4.93 -12.30 -19.60
CA ALA A 161 -5.84 -11.66 -20.54
C ALA A 161 -6.99 -12.60 -20.90
N GLU A 162 -8.18 -12.06 -21.00
CA GLU A 162 -9.32 -12.78 -21.53
C GLU A 162 -9.06 -13.11 -23.02
N LEU A 163 -8.84 -14.39 -23.30
CA LEU A 163 -8.69 -14.89 -24.67
C LEU A 163 -10.07 -15.30 -25.18
N GLY A 164 -10.80 -14.33 -25.76
CA GLY A 164 -11.96 -14.54 -26.60
C GLY A 164 -12.84 -15.76 -26.32
N GLY A 165 -13.50 -15.84 -25.18
CA GLY A 165 -14.52 -16.86 -24.89
C GLY A 165 -14.02 -18.24 -24.43
N HIS A 166 -12.72 -18.51 -24.38
CA HIS A 166 -12.23 -19.88 -24.06
C HIS A 166 -12.03 -20.17 -22.57
N ILE A 167 -11.82 -19.17 -21.74
CA ILE A 167 -11.57 -19.40 -20.29
C ILE A 167 -12.85 -19.19 -19.45
N THR A 168 -13.85 -18.53 -19.99
CA THR A 168 -14.82 -17.85 -19.15
C THR A 168 -16.25 -18.35 -19.23
N SER A 169 -16.73 -18.84 -20.35
CA SER A 169 -18.18 -18.91 -20.53
C SER A 169 -18.82 -20.24 -20.12
N GLN A 170 -18.11 -21.36 -20.17
CA GLN A 170 -18.75 -22.66 -19.92
C GLN A 170 -18.47 -23.23 -18.54
N ASP A 171 -17.25 -23.04 -17.99
CA ASP A 171 -16.87 -23.66 -16.72
C ASP A 171 -17.12 -22.80 -15.48
N ALA A 172 -17.23 -21.48 -15.63
CA ALA A 172 -17.37 -20.56 -14.51
C ALA A 172 -18.59 -19.64 -14.59
N GLY A 173 -19.42 -19.75 -15.64
CA GLY A 173 -20.59 -18.86 -15.85
C GLY A 173 -20.22 -17.40 -16.09
N LEU A 174 -18.98 -17.11 -16.47
CA LEU A 174 -18.48 -15.76 -16.65
C LEU A 174 -18.91 -15.23 -18.03
N THR A 175 -19.51 -14.05 -18.06
CA THR A 175 -19.71 -13.29 -19.29
C THR A 175 -18.47 -12.47 -19.61
N GLU A 176 -18.35 -12.01 -20.86
CA GLU A 176 -17.25 -11.17 -21.32
C GLU A 176 -16.96 -10.00 -20.38
N LEU A 177 -15.69 -9.80 -20.04
CA LEU A 177 -15.20 -8.65 -19.28
C LEU A 177 -15.06 -7.44 -20.21
N LYS A 178 -15.55 -6.28 -19.77
CA LYS A 178 -15.64 -5.08 -20.58
C LYS A 178 -14.89 -3.92 -19.96
N PHE A 179 -14.57 -2.92 -20.79
CA PHE A 179 -14.19 -1.61 -20.32
C PHE A 179 -15.43 -0.79 -20.00
N VAL A 180 -15.50 -0.25 -18.79
CA VAL A 180 -16.45 0.80 -18.43
C VAL A 180 -15.94 2.09 -19.06
N ARG A 181 -16.77 2.78 -19.83
CA ARG A 181 -16.38 3.97 -20.60
C ARG A 181 -17.20 5.19 -20.16
N TYR A 182 -16.59 6.36 -20.35
CA TYR A 182 -17.31 7.62 -20.35
C TYR A 182 -18.18 7.74 -21.61
N GLU A 183 -19.10 8.72 -21.62
CA GLU A 183 -19.97 9.02 -22.78
C GLU A 183 -19.16 9.36 -24.03
N ASP A 184 -17.99 9.93 -23.87
CA ASP A 184 -17.05 10.27 -24.97
C ASP A 184 -16.21 9.07 -25.46
N GLY A 185 -16.46 7.88 -24.93
CA GLY A 185 -15.80 6.63 -25.35
C GLY A 185 -14.47 6.33 -24.64
N ARG A 186 -13.93 7.25 -23.84
CA ARG A 186 -12.71 7.02 -23.07
C ARG A 186 -12.92 5.95 -21.99
N ILE A 187 -11.88 5.18 -21.69
CA ILE A 187 -11.93 4.15 -20.65
C ILE A 187 -11.95 4.82 -19.27
N LYS A 188 -12.92 4.44 -18.44
CA LYS A 188 -13.02 4.87 -17.04
C LYS A 188 -12.46 3.82 -16.10
N LYS A 189 -12.87 2.58 -16.25
CA LYS A 189 -12.47 1.41 -15.46
C LYS A 189 -12.47 0.17 -16.37
N ALA A 190 -11.85 -0.91 -15.90
CA ALA A 190 -11.95 -2.20 -16.55
C ALA A 190 -12.59 -3.23 -15.63
N GLU A 191 -13.53 -4.01 -16.15
CA GLU A 191 -14.07 -5.14 -15.40
C GLU A 191 -13.05 -6.24 -15.25
N VAL A 192 -13.00 -6.88 -14.07
CA VAL A 192 -12.05 -7.95 -13.77
C VAL A 192 -12.72 -9.09 -13.02
N ALA A 193 -12.15 -10.28 -13.16
CA ALA A 193 -12.43 -11.40 -12.29
C ALA A 193 -11.24 -11.63 -11.37
N ILE A 194 -11.46 -11.62 -10.05
CA ILE A 194 -10.40 -11.72 -9.06
C ILE A 194 -10.42 -13.07 -8.35
N ARG A 195 -9.29 -13.45 -7.80
CA ARG A 195 -9.11 -14.68 -7.02
C ARG A 195 -9.94 -14.67 -5.73
N ALA A 196 -10.38 -15.86 -5.33
CA ALA A 196 -11.28 -16.03 -4.19
C ALA A 196 -10.71 -15.54 -2.86
N ASP A 197 -9.41 -15.73 -2.59
CA ASP A 197 -8.78 -15.31 -1.32
C ASP A 197 -8.67 -13.77 -1.18
N ILE A 198 -8.57 -13.04 -2.29
CA ILE A 198 -8.66 -11.58 -2.29
C ILE A 198 -10.12 -11.17 -2.07
N ALA A 199 -11.05 -11.76 -2.81
CA ALA A 199 -12.48 -11.49 -2.72
C ALA A 199 -13.04 -11.77 -1.31
N ALA A 200 -12.56 -12.81 -0.65
CA ALA A 200 -12.95 -13.17 0.71
C ALA A 200 -12.69 -12.08 1.75
N GLN A 201 -11.73 -11.17 1.51
CA GLN A 201 -11.49 -10.01 2.38
C GLN A 201 -12.69 -9.04 2.40
N TYR A 202 -13.51 -9.10 1.38
CA TYR A 202 -14.75 -8.33 1.22
C TYR A 202 -16.01 -9.17 1.49
N GLY A 203 -15.85 -10.42 1.92
CA GLY A 203 -16.95 -11.33 2.11
C GLY A 203 -17.51 -11.92 0.81
N PHE A 204 -16.86 -11.71 -0.34
CA PHE A 204 -17.26 -12.25 -1.62
C PHE A 204 -16.74 -13.69 -1.81
N LYS A 205 -17.56 -14.53 -2.46
CA LYS A 205 -17.25 -15.93 -2.72
C LYS A 205 -17.43 -16.24 -4.22
N PRO A 206 -16.78 -17.30 -4.73
CA PRO A 206 -17.06 -17.81 -6.07
C PRO A 206 -18.56 -18.07 -6.27
N GLY A 207 -19.09 -17.56 -7.37
CA GLY A 207 -20.51 -17.69 -7.71
C GLY A 207 -21.44 -16.63 -7.12
N ASP A 208 -20.94 -15.69 -6.28
CA ASP A 208 -21.75 -14.57 -5.80
C ASP A 208 -22.14 -13.64 -6.94
N ASP A 209 -23.42 -13.19 -6.93
CA ASP A 209 -23.87 -12.11 -7.80
C ASP A 209 -23.43 -10.76 -7.23
N LEU A 210 -22.36 -10.21 -7.79
CA LEU A 210 -21.80 -8.93 -7.38
C LEU A 210 -22.54 -7.72 -7.96
N SER A 211 -23.57 -7.92 -8.80
CA SER A 211 -24.33 -6.81 -9.40
C SER A 211 -25.05 -5.95 -8.35
N GLN A 212 -25.42 -6.55 -7.22
CA GLN A 212 -26.09 -5.89 -6.10
C GLN A 212 -25.14 -5.21 -5.12
N ILE A 213 -23.83 -5.39 -5.29
CA ILE A 213 -22.82 -4.79 -4.43
C ILE A 213 -22.50 -3.38 -4.96
N PRO A 214 -22.49 -2.35 -4.11
CA PRO A 214 -22.09 -1.00 -4.53
C PRO A 214 -20.75 -0.97 -5.25
N GLU A 215 -20.63 -0.17 -6.33
CA GLU A 215 -19.42 -0.11 -7.15
C GLU A 215 -18.21 0.33 -6.34
N GLU A 216 -18.37 1.21 -5.37
CA GLU A 216 -17.32 1.68 -4.44
C GLU A 216 -16.63 0.56 -3.66
N LEU A 217 -17.37 -0.53 -3.35
CA LEU A 217 -16.81 -1.72 -2.70
C LEU A 217 -16.12 -2.67 -3.68
N ARG A 218 -16.41 -2.53 -4.96
CA ARG A 218 -15.87 -3.36 -6.04
C ARG A 218 -14.76 -2.68 -6.82
N THR A 219 -14.56 -1.38 -6.60
CA THR A 219 -13.48 -0.63 -7.25
C THR A 219 -12.17 -0.88 -6.54
N ILE A 220 -11.18 -1.24 -7.33
CA ILE A 220 -9.79 -1.49 -6.90
C ILE A 220 -8.85 -0.84 -7.90
N ILE A 221 -7.60 -0.64 -7.53
CA ILE A 221 -6.59 -0.08 -8.42
C ILE A 221 -5.57 -1.16 -8.74
N GLY A 222 -5.34 -1.40 -10.01
CA GLY A 222 -4.31 -2.31 -10.51
C GLY A 222 -3.12 -1.53 -11.06
N TYR A 223 -1.89 -1.98 -10.76
CA TYR A 223 -0.68 -1.43 -11.36
C TYR A 223 0.44 -2.47 -11.45
N ARG A 224 1.36 -2.28 -12.41
CA ARG A 224 2.52 -3.15 -12.64
C ARG A 224 3.78 -2.60 -11.98
N ILE A 225 4.72 -3.51 -11.66
CA ILE A 225 6.09 -3.16 -11.29
C ILE A 225 7.03 -3.96 -12.21
N PRO A 226 7.89 -3.29 -13.01
CA PRO A 226 8.10 -1.84 -13.09
C PRO A 226 6.92 -1.13 -13.75
N ASN A 227 6.60 0.05 -13.21
CA ASN A 227 5.61 0.94 -13.77
C ASN A 227 6.31 1.79 -14.85
N GLN A 228 5.99 1.56 -16.12
CA GLN A 228 6.70 2.17 -17.24
C GLN A 228 6.07 3.48 -17.72
N SER A 229 4.79 3.68 -17.44
CA SER A 229 4.05 4.87 -17.86
C SER A 229 2.81 5.12 -16.99
N LYS A 230 2.20 6.29 -17.15
CA LYS A 230 0.91 6.63 -16.50
C LYS A 230 -0.20 5.63 -16.84
N ASN A 231 -0.12 4.98 -18.00
CA ASN A 231 -1.09 3.98 -18.45
C ASN A 231 -0.98 2.63 -17.75
N SER A 232 0.08 2.44 -16.93
CA SER A 232 0.27 1.21 -16.16
C SER A 232 -0.61 1.14 -14.93
N ASP A 233 -1.23 2.26 -14.54
CA ASP A 233 -2.10 2.40 -13.38
C ASP A 233 -3.56 2.43 -13.85
N ILE A 234 -4.35 1.43 -13.48
CA ILE A 234 -5.71 1.27 -14.02
C ILE A 234 -6.72 1.06 -12.88
N PRO A 235 -7.80 1.86 -12.85
CA PRO A 235 -8.95 1.55 -12.02
C PRO A 235 -9.68 0.31 -12.57
N LEU A 236 -9.97 -0.61 -11.68
CA LEU A 236 -10.61 -1.87 -11.98
C LEU A 236 -11.91 -2.01 -11.19
N VAL A 237 -12.91 -2.67 -11.76
CA VAL A 237 -14.14 -3.03 -11.04
C VAL A 237 -14.32 -4.53 -11.04
N ILE A 238 -14.46 -5.11 -9.84
CA ILE A 238 -14.66 -6.54 -9.67
C ILE A 238 -16.05 -6.91 -10.19
N LYS A 239 -16.09 -7.78 -11.19
CA LYS A 239 -17.34 -8.30 -11.75
C LYS A 239 -17.62 -9.72 -11.27
N TYR A 240 -16.58 -10.55 -11.18
CA TYR A 240 -16.66 -11.93 -10.78
C TYR A 240 -15.59 -12.33 -9.79
N VAL A 241 -15.88 -13.39 -9.03
CA VAL A 241 -14.91 -14.08 -8.19
C VAL A 241 -14.57 -15.41 -8.88
N LEU A 242 -13.27 -15.60 -9.15
CA LEU A 242 -12.77 -16.81 -9.77
C LEU A 242 -12.91 -18.01 -8.82
N PRO A 243 -13.20 -19.19 -9.36
CA PRO A 243 -13.11 -20.44 -8.60
C PRO A 243 -11.71 -20.66 -7.96
N ASP A 244 -11.66 -21.46 -6.90
CA ASP A 244 -10.43 -21.69 -6.13
C ASP A 244 -9.29 -22.33 -6.95
N ASN A 245 -9.60 -23.04 -8.02
CA ASN A 245 -8.64 -23.65 -8.92
C ASN A 245 -7.84 -22.66 -9.79
N TYR A 246 -8.20 -21.38 -9.80
CA TYR A 246 -7.46 -20.32 -10.50
C TYR A 246 -6.32 -19.72 -9.65
N ASP A 247 -6.08 -20.22 -8.47
CA ASP A 247 -5.00 -19.90 -7.52
C ASP A 247 -4.61 -18.40 -7.51
N GLN A 248 -3.54 -17.99 -8.17
CA GLN A 248 -3.00 -16.62 -8.11
C GLN A 248 -3.47 -15.71 -9.27
N ALA A 249 -4.49 -16.09 -10.01
CA ALA A 249 -4.90 -15.37 -11.21
C ALA A 249 -5.81 -14.15 -10.94
N ILE A 250 -5.70 -13.17 -11.82
CA ILE A 250 -6.70 -12.14 -12.11
C ILE A 250 -6.95 -12.14 -13.60
N VAL A 251 -8.21 -12.22 -14.00
CA VAL A 251 -8.60 -12.16 -15.42
C VAL A 251 -8.99 -10.73 -15.75
N VAL A 252 -8.43 -10.21 -16.81
CA VAL A 252 -8.61 -8.82 -17.28
C VAL A 252 -9.03 -8.82 -18.75
N PRO A 253 -9.74 -7.77 -19.24
CA PRO A 253 -10.02 -7.62 -20.67
C PRO A 253 -8.74 -7.62 -21.51
N GLY A 254 -8.74 -8.27 -22.68
CA GLY A 254 -7.55 -8.42 -23.51
C GLY A 254 -6.88 -7.10 -23.92
N GLY A 255 -7.64 -6.00 -24.04
CA GLY A 255 -7.10 -4.69 -24.34
C GLY A 255 -6.26 -4.04 -23.22
N ILE A 256 -6.30 -4.52 -21.97
CA ILE A 256 -5.46 -4.03 -20.88
C ILE A 256 -3.99 -4.31 -21.15
N THR A 257 -3.66 -5.47 -21.68
CA THR A 257 -2.27 -5.85 -21.99
C THR A 257 -1.63 -4.85 -22.94
N THR A 258 -2.34 -4.45 -23.99
CA THR A 258 -1.89 -3.42 -24.94
C THR A 258 -1.72 -2.06 -24.26
N GLN A 259 -2.68 -1.67 -23.41
CA GLN A 259 -2.64 -0.36 -22.72
C GLN A 259 -1.49 -0.27 -21.71
N GLN A 260 -1.20 -1.35 -21.00
CA GLN A 260 -0.10 -1.38 -20.01
C GLN A 260 1.27 -1.66 -20.62
N GLY A 261 1.35 -1.92 -21.94
CA GLY A 261 2.58 -2.37 -22.60
C GLY A 261 3.08 -3.68 -22.00
N SER A 262 2.16 -4.56 -21.57
CA SER A 262 2.53 -5.88 -21.09
C SER A 262 2.81 -6.78 -22.29
N ASP A 263 3.92 -7.49 -22.25
CA ASP A 263 4.14 -8.64 -23.10
C ASP A 263 3.14 -9.73 -22.70
N PHE A 264 2.90 -10.71 -23.59
CA PHE A 264 2.01 -11.85 -23.27
C PHE A 264 2.58 -12.79 -22.19
N ASP A 265 3.68 -12.38 -21.54
CA ASP A 265 4.19 -13.02 -20.34
C ASP A 265 3.23 -12.84 -19.16
N ILE A 266 3.24 -13.77 -18.21
CA ILE A 266 2.37 -13.73 -17.04
C ILE A 266 2.86 -12.64 -16.07
N ASP A 267 2.45 -11.41 -16.32
CA ASP A 267 2.78 -10.28 -15.48
C ASP A 267 2.11 -10.34 -14.11
N THR A 268 2.76 -9.75 -13.13
CA THR A 268 2.17 -9.58 -11.81
C THR A 268 1.50 -8.21 -11.72
N LEU A 269 0.20 -8.21 -11.53
CA LEU A 269 -0.58 -7.03 -11.20
C LEU A 269 -0.64 -6.85 -9.69
N TYR A 270 -0.24 -5.69 -9.21
CA TYR A 270 -0.39 -5.29 -7.82
C TYR A 270 -1.74 -4.59 -7.66
N LEU A 271 -2.44 -4.89 -6.57
CA LEU A 271 -3.79 -4.40 -6.33
C LEU A 271 -3.80 -3.56 -5.06
N LEU A 272 -4.42 -2.38 -5.13
CA LEU A 272 -4.79 -1.56 -3.98
C LEU A 272 -6.30 -1.61 -3.83
N MET A 273 -6.74 -1.79 -2.60
CA MET A 273 -8.14 -2.05 -2.29
C MET A 273 -8.55 -1.26 -1.05
N PRO A 274 -9.76 -0.70 -0.99
CA PRO A 274 -10.22 -0.04 0.22
C PRO A 274 -10.37 -1.04 1.37
N HIS A 275 -10.20 -0.59 2.59
CA HIS A 275 -10.57 -1.34 3.77
C HIS A 275 -12.07 -1.34 3.95
N THR A 276 -12.60 -2.49 4.31
CA THR A 276 -14.01 -2.68 4.65
C THR A 276 -14.17 -3.11 6.10
N LYS A 277 -15.35 -2.94 6.63
CA LYS A 277 -15.83 -3.49 7.90
C LYS A 277 -17.17 -4.17 7.67
N LEU A 278 -17.51 -5.12 8.51
CA LEU A 278 -18.85 -5.72 8.49
C LEU A 278 -19.82 -4.75 9.16
N ASN A 279 -20.92 -4.46 8.49
CA ASN A 279 -22.02 -3.74 9.09
C ASN A 279 -22.79 -4.73 9.98
N GLU A 280 -22.89 -4.46 11.27
CA GLU A 280 -23.48 -5.37 12.27
C GLU A 280 -25.00 -5.56 12.07
N GLU A 281 -25.68 -4.56 11.50
CA GLU A 281 -27.14 -4.59 11.29
C GLU A 281 -27.52 -5.39 10.03
N THR A 282 -26.75 -5.18 8.94
CA THR A 282 -27.06 -5.78 7.64
C THR A 282 -26.28 -7.06 7.35
N GLY A 283 -25.23 -7.34 8.11
CA GLY A 283 -24.29 -8.44 7.85
C GLY A 283 -23.48 -8.29 6.56
N ARG A 284 -23.53 -7.12 5.91
CA ARG A 284 -22.86 -6.84 4.63
C ARG A 284 -21.57 -6.05 4.85
N PRO A 285 -20.55 -6.24 4.00
CA PRO A 285 -19.37 -5.41 4.04
C PRO A 285 -19.72 -3.97 3.63
N GLU A 286 -19.15 -3.01 4.32
CA GLU A 286 -19.18 -1.59 3.98
C GLU A 286 -17.77 -1.01 4.03
N LYS A 287 -17.49 -0.01 3.22
CA LYS A 287 -16.20 0.68 3.21
C LYS A 287 -15.98 1.40 4.54
N VAL A 288 -14.76 1.33 5.07
CA VAL A 288 -14.38 2.14 6.23
C VAL A 288 -14.37 3.61 5.79
N LYS A 289 -15.30 4.39 6.34
CA LYS A 289 -15.47 5.80 5.98
C LYS A 289 -14.32 6.64 6.52
N VAL A 290 -13.88 7.59 5.72
CA VAL A 290 -12.92 8.62 6.12
C VAL A 290 -13.70 9.88 6.48
N PRO A 291 -13.47 10.52 7.62
CA PRO A 291 -14.16 11.74 8.02
C PRO A 291 -13.57 12.98 7.32
N TYR A 292 -13.68 13.06 6.00
CA TYR A 292 -13.09 14.14 5.19
C TYR A 292 -13.53 15.55 5.62
N ASP A 293 -14.75 15.68 6.13
CA ASP A 293 -15.31 16.94 6.65
C ASP A 293 -14.53 17.52 7.83
N LYS A 294 -13.78 16.70 8.55
CA LYS A 294 -12.96 17.09 9.70
C LYS A 294 -11.49 17.35 9.36
N LEU A 295 -11.06 16.97 8.16
CA LEU A 295 -9.64 17.01 7.79
C LEU A 295 -9.18 18.39 7.32
N PHE A 296 -10.10 19.33 7.07
CA PHE A 296 -9.77 20.66 6.60
C PHE A 296 -10.42 21.72 7.49
N ASP A 297 -9.66 22.77 7.76
CA ASP A 297 -10.18 23.93 8.48
C ASP A 297 -11.10 24.80 7.59
N GLU A 298 -11.68 25.87 8.18
CA GLU A 298 -12.58 26.79 7.49
C GLU A 298 -11.92 27.51 6.28
N ASN A 299 -10.59 27.56 6.24
CA ASN A 299 -9.81 28.13 5.13
C ASN A 299 -9.42 27.07 4.08
N GLY A 300 -9.85 25.84 4.25
CA GLY A 300 -9.51 24.72 3.37
C GLY A 300 -8.08 24.19 3.52
N LYS A 301 -7.41 24.51 4.64
CA LYS A 301 -6.08 23.98 4.96
C LYS A 301 -6.21 22.68 5.71
N LEU A 302 -5.34 21.69 5.36
CA LEU A 302 -5.30 20.38 6.01
C LEU A 302 -4.93 20.50 7.50
N ASP A 303 -5.79 19.94 8.36
CA ASP A 303 -5.54 19.82 9.80
C ASP A 303 -4.72 18.54 10.11
N MET A 304 -3.45 18.75 10.40
CA MET A 304 -2.52 17.67 10.73
C MET A 304 -2.86 16.96 12.04
N GLN A 305 -3.55 17.62 12.98
CA GLN A 305 -3.95 16.98 14.23
C GLN A 305 -5.08 15.96 13.97
N GLU A 306 -6.07 16.35 13.18
CA GLU A 306 -7.16 15.45 12.78
C GLU A 306 -6.63 14.28 11.91
N LEU A 307 -5.73 14.57 10.96
CA LEU A 307 -5.12 13.53 10.12
C LEU A 307 -4.34 12.50 10.97
N ASN A 308 -3.62 12.93 12.00
CA ASN A 308 -2.87 12.04 12.90
C ASN A 308 -3.77 11.15 13.78
N LYS A 309 -5.01 11.57 14.06
CA LYS A 309 -5.99 10.78 14.84
C LYS A 309 -6.57 9.61 14.05
N LEU A 310 -6.49 9.66 12.71
CA LEU A 310 -7.06 8.61 11.87
C LEU A 310 -6.43 7.24 12.14
N THR A 311 -7.26 6.22 12.05
CA THR A 311 -6.81 4.84 12.10
C THR A 311 -5.97 4.48 10.86
N PRO A 312 -5.11 3.46 10.93
CA PRO A 312 -4.37 2.99 9.75
C PRO A 312 -5.26 2.64 8.56
N LYS A 313 -6.47 2.13 8.81
CA LYS A 313 -7.44 1.77 7.75
C LYS A 313 -8.00 2.99 7.05
N GLU A 314 -8.30 4.05 7.79
CA GLU A 314 -8.79 5.32 7.22
C GLU A 314 -7.69 5.99 6.40
N VAL A 315 -6.45 6.01 6.87
CA VAL A 315 -5.31 6.55 6.12
C VAL A 315 -5.07 5.76 4.83
N ASP A 316 -5.18 4.43 4.87
CA ASP A 316 -5.09 3.59 3.68
C ASP A 316 -6.19 3.92 2.69
N ASN A 317 -7.43 4.11 3.16
CA ASN A 317 -8.56 4.46 2.30
C ASN A 317 -8.38 5.84 1.66
N ILE A 318 -7.80 6.83 2.36
CA ILE A 318 -7.44 8.11 1.72
C ILE A 318 -6.53 7.88 0.50
N LEU A 319 -5.51 7.04 0.64
CA LEU A 319 -4.58 6.77 -0.45
C LEU A 319 -5.26 6.07 -1.64
N VAL A 320 -6.20 5.18 -1.38
CA VAL A 320 -6.99 4.51 -2.42
C VAL A 320 -7.95 5.49 -3.08
N ASP A 321 -8.71 6.27 -2.29
CA ASP A 321 -9.73 7.21 -2.78
C ASP A 321 -9.11 8.31 -3.64
N VAL A 322 -8.00 8.89 -3.19
CA VAL A 322 -7.26 9.88 -3.98
C VAL A 322 -6.75 9.28 -5.28
N SER A 323 -6.17 8.09 -5.21
CA SER A 323 -5.67 7.41 -6.42
C SER A 323 -6.81 7.10 -7.39
N GLU A 324 -7.95 6.62 -6.91
CA GLU A 324 -9.12 6.37 -7.74
C GLU A 324 -9.63 7.68 -8.38
N ALA A 325 -9.80 8.74 -7.59
CA ALA A 325 -10.32 10.02 -8.07
C ALA A 325 -9.42 10.60 -9.18
N ILE A 326 -8.09 10.49 -9.05
CA ILE A 326 -7.15 10.96 -10.06
C ILE A 326 -7.22 10.10 -11.32
N LEU A 327 -7.15 8.78 -11.17
CA LEU A 327 -7.12 7.85 -12.30
C LEU A 327 -8.44 7.79 -13.06
N THR A 328 -9.55 8.10 -12.41
CA THR A 328 -10.87 8.21 -13.06
C THR A 328 -11.22 9.64 -13.48
N SER A 329 -10.35 10.62 -13.28
CA SER A 329 -10.59 11.99 -13.70
C SER A 329 -10.56 12.12 -15.22
N PRO A 330 -11.54 12.82 -15.83
CA PRO A 330 -11.49 13.12 -17.26
C PRO A 330 -10.25 13.89 -17.72
N VAL A 331 -9.62 14.65 -16.82
CA VAL A 331 -8.40 15.42 -17.08
C VAL A 331 -7.19 14.50 -17.29
N HIS A 332 -7.09 13.45 -16.47
CA HIS A 332 -5.99 12.49 -16.55
C HIS A 332 -5.82 11.88 -17.93
N PHE A 333 -6.93 11.54 -18.60
CA PHE A 333 -6.90 10.93 -19.93
C PHE A 333 -6.65 11.90 -21.09
N LYS A 334 -6.92 13.19 -20.94
CA LYS A 334 -6.62 14.18 -21.99
C LYS A 334 -5.12 14.33 -22.22
N GLU A 335 -4.31 14.22 -21.17
CA GLU A 335 -2.86 14.34 -21.25
C GLU A 335 -2.15 13.06 -21.72
N VAL A 336 -2.80 11.91 -21.56
CA VAL A 336 -2.24 10.60 -21.90
C VAL A 336 -2.48 10.22 -23.35
N VAL A 337 -3.51 10.76 -23.99
CA VAL A 337 -3.96 10.38 -25.35
C VAL A 337 -3.58 11.43 -26.41
N THR A 338 -3.09 12.59 -26.02
CA THR A 338 -2.51 13.57 -26.98
C THR A 338 -1.03 13.27 -27.18
N PRO A 339 -0.62 12.86 -28.40
CA PRO A 339 0.78 12.65 -28.72
C PRO A 339 1.58 13.96 -28.69
#